data_36dd228153e9a979d1715eae1bcc8639
#
_entry.id   36dd228153e9a979d1715eae1bcc8639
#
_cell.length_a   1.000
_cell.length_b   1.000
_cell.length_c   1.000
_cell.angle_alpha   90.00
_cell.angle_beta   90.00
_cell.angle_gamma   90.00
#
_symmetry.space_group_name_H-M   'P 1'
#
loop_
_entity.id
_entity.type
_entity.pdbx_description
1 polymer ?
#
loop_
_entity_poly.entity_id
_entity_poly.type
_entity_poly.pdbx_seq_one_letter_code
_entity_poly.pdbx_strand_id
1 'polypeptide(L)'
;MEEALFDVPLYRQFAGLGGMNRLPDRVSILRFRHLLEQHDLAPKMLEAVNATLAAKGLMLKEGTAVDASLIAAPSSTKNNTGTRDPEMHQTKKGNQWYFGMKCHIGVDADSGLVHTVVGTSANVNDVTQAHALVHGEEADVFADAG
;
A
#
# COMPACT_ATOMS: atom_id res chain seq x y z
N MET A 1 9.35 11.77 -2.68
CA MET A 1 8.14 12.65 -2.57
C MET A 1 8.54 14.12 -2.49
N GLU A 2 9.45 14.56 -1.59
CA GLU A 2 9.90 15.95 -1.50
C GLU A 2 10.39 16.48 -2.86
N GLU A 3 11.39 15.83 -3.47
CA GLU A 3 11.91 16.18 -4.80
C GLU A 3 10.79 16.24 -5.86
N ALA A 4 9.89 15.27 -5.87
CA ALA A 4 8.79 15.24 -6.82
C ALA A 4 7.82 16.43 -6.66
N LEU A 5 7.62 16.94 -5.45
CA LEU A 5 6.84 18.15 -5.22
C LEU A 5 7.58 19.41 -5.71
N PHE A 6 8.93 19.41 -5.70
CA PHE A 6 9.71 20.50 -6.27
C PHE A 6 9.73 20.46 -7.79
N ASP A 7 9.97 19.30 -8.37
CA ASP A 7 10.26 19.15 -9.79
C ASP A 7 9.01 19.09 -10.67
N VAL A 8 7.88 18.62 -10.12
CA VAL A 8 6.65 18.39 -10.88
C VAL A 8 5.51 19.31 -10.40
N PRO A 9 5.25 20.42 -11.09
CA PRO A 9 4.18 21.35 -10.71
C PRO A 9 2.80 20.72 -10.57
N LEU A 10 2.50 19.68 -11.37
CA LEU A 10 1.23 18.95 -11.31
C LEU A 10 1.01 18.30 -9.93
N TYR A 11 2.06 17.77 -9.31
CA TYR A 11 1.95 17.16 -7.98
C TYR A 11 1.65 18.19 -6.91
N ARG A 12 2.21 19.40 -7.02
CA ARG A 12 1.86 20.53 -6.13
C ARG A 12 0.41 20.94 -6.29
N GLN A 13 -0.06 21.03 -7.53
CA GLN A 13 -1.44 21.39 -7.83
C GLN A 13 -2.40 20.33 -7.27
N PHE A 14 -2.12 19.05 -7.49
CA PHE A 14 -2.90 17.93 -6.95
C PHE A 14 -2.95 17.95 -5.41
N ALA A 15 -1.82 18.23 -4.76
CA ALA A 15 -1.72 18.32 -3.31
C ALA A 15 -2.28 19.62 -2.71
N GLY A 16 -2.83 20.54 -3.52
CA GLY A 16 -3.31 21.85 -3.07
C GLY A 16 -2.20 22.82 -2.63
N LEU A 17 -0.95 22.56 -3.02
CA LEU A 17 0.23 23.35 -2.63
C LEU A 17 0.67 24.36 -3.69
N GLY A 18 -0.15 24.61 -4.71
CA GLY A 18 0.22 25.38 -5.89
C GLY A 18 0.64 26.84 -5.64
N GLY A 19 0.17 27.46 -4.55
CA GLY A 19 0.50 28.83 -4.17
C GLY A 19 1.51 28.94 -3.02
N MET A 20 2.05 27.84 -2.53
CA MET A 20 2.95 27.84 -1.37
C MET A 20 4.39 28.08 -1.76
N ASN A 21 5.04 29.04 -1.09
CA ASN A 21 6.47 29.29 -1.23
C ASN A 21 7.34 28.25 -0.50
N ARG A 22 6.76 27.52 0.47
CA ARG A 22 7.44 26.47 1.23
C ARG A 22 6.69 25.16 1.09
N LEU A 23 7.37 24.16 0.58
CA LEU A 23 6.86 22.80 0.45
C LEU A 23 7.26 21.96 1.68
N PRO A 24 6.48 20.94 2.03
CA PRO A 24 6.84 20.04 3.12
C PRO A 24 8.14 19.28 2.80
N ASP A 25 9.08 19.35 3.71
CA ASP A 25 10.34 18.63 3.64
C ASP A 25 10.15 17.13 4.02
N ARG A 26 11.21 16.34 3.81
CA ARG A 26 11.21 14.90 4.12
C ARG A 26 10.84 14.61 5.58
N VAL A 27 11.31 15.46 6.50
CA VAL A 27 11.05 15.26 7.93
C VAL A 27 9.59 15.52 8.28
N SER A 28 9.00 16.55 7.70
CA SER A 28 7.56 16.86 7.85
C SER A 28 6.68 15.73 7.31
N ILE A 29 7.02 15.19 6.14
CA ILE A 29 6.33 14.04 5.54
C ILE A 29 6.45 12.81 6.45
N LEU A 30 7.64 12.53 6.98
CA LEU A 30 7.88 11.39 7.87
C LEU A 30 7.10 11.52 9.19
N ARG A 31 7.10 12.72 9.80
CA ARG A 31 6.30 12.99 11.02
C ARG A 31 4.81 12.80 10.78
N PHE A 32 4.32 13.23 9.63
CA PHE A 32 2.92 13.03 9.26
C PHE A 32 2.60 11.52 9.12
N ARG A 33 3.47 10.75 8.47
CA ARG A 33 3.31 9.29 8.39
C ARG A 33 3.26 8.64 9.77
N HIS A 34 4.18 8.99 10.68
CA HIS A 34 4.16 8.47 12.06
C HIS A 34 2.86 8.85 12.79
N LEU A 35 2.31 10.04 12.55
CA LEU A 35 1.01 10.43 13.10
C LEU A 35 -0.12 9.53 12.58
N LEU A 36 -0.13 9.23 11.29
CA LEU A 36 -1.12 8.31 10.70
C LEU A 36 -1.00 6.90 11.30
N GLU A 37 0.22 6.40 11.45
CA GLU A 37 0.52 5.09 12.06
C GLU A 37 0.07 5.06 13.53
N GLN A 38 0.42 6.07 14.32
CA GLN A 38 0.12 6.15 15.76
C GLN A 38 -1.39 6.12 16.05
N HIS A 39 -2.22 6.60 15.13
CA HIS A 39 -3.67 6.72 15.30
C HIS A 39 -4.47 5.79 14.39
N ASP A 40 -3.82 4.84 13.70
CA ASP A 40 -4.44 3.92 12.74
C ASP A 40 -5.33 4.64 11.72
N LEU A 41 -4.85 5.78 11.20
CA LEU A 41 -5.63 6.61 10.29
C LEU A 41 -5.55 6.15 8.84
N ALA A 42 -4.48 5.47 8.42
CA ALA A 42 -4.33 5.05 7.03
C ALA A 42 -5.45 4.08 6.57
N PRO A 43 -5.82 3.04 7.32
CA PRO A 43 -6.97 2.20 6.98
C PRO A 43 -8.30 2.98 6.94
N LYS A 44 -8.52 3.88 7.88
CA LYS A 44 -9.74 4.73 7.92
C LYS A 44 -9.83 5.67 6.71
N MET A 45 -8.69 6.18 6.24
CA MET A 45 -8.66 7.00 5.03
C MET A 45 -9.03 6.18 3.79
N LEU A 46 -8.50 4.96 3.66
CA LEU A 46 -8.87 4.06 2.57
C LEU A 46 -10.36 3.73 2.60
N GLU A 47 -10.91 3.40 3.77
CA GLU A 47 -12.34 3.14 3.96
C GLU A 47 -13.20 4.34 3.54
N ALA A 48 -12.84 5.56 3.95
CA ALA A 48 -13.57 6.77 3.60
C ALA A 48 -13.53 7.07 2.10
N VAL A 49 -12.39 6.83 1.44
CA VAL A 49 -12.25 6.95 -0.01
C VAL A 49 -13.14 5.92 -0.71
N ASN A 50 -13.07 4.65 -0.29
CA ASN A 50 -13.87 3.57 -0.88
C ASN A 50 -15.37 3.82 -0.72
N ALA A 51 -15.82 4.29 0.45
CA ALA A 51 -17.22 4.67 0.66
C ALA A 51 -17.65 5.80 -0.28
N THR A 52 -16.79 6.80 -0.51
CA THR A 52 -17.06 7.89 -1.45
C THR A 52 -17.15 7.41 -2.89
N LEU A 53 -16.26 6.50 -3.31
CA LEU A 53 -16.24 5.93 -4.66
C LEU A 53 -17.48 5.06 -4.90
N ALA A 54 -17.84 4.22 -3.93
CA ALA A 54 -19.03 3.37 -4.00
C ALA A 54 -20.31 4.22 -4.08
N ALA A 55 -20.42 5.28 -3.28
CA ALA A 55 -21.57 6.19 -3.31
C ALA A 55 -21.74 6.92 -4.66
N LYS A 56 -20.63 7.09 -5.40
CA LYS A 56 -20.64 7.67 -6.76
C LYS A 56 -20.80 6.64 -7.87
N GLY A 57 -20.95 5.35 -7.55
CA GLY A 57 -21.02 4.26 -8.54
C GLY A 57 -19.72 4.04 -9.32
N LEU A 58 -18.58 4.47 -8.77
CA LEU A 58 -17.27 4.34 -9.41
C LEU A 58 -16.55 3.04 -9.03
N MET A 59 -17.06 2.30 -8.08
CA MET A 59 -16.56 1.00 -7.64
C MET A 59 -17.71 0.02 -7.67
N LEU A 60 -17.68 -0.97 -8.59
CA LEU A 60 -18.80 -1.86 -8.88
C LEU A 60 -18.81 -3.09 -7.98
N LYS A 61 -17.63 -3.61 -7.61
CA LYS A 61 -17.44 -4.78 -6.74
C LYS A 61 -18.02 -6.10 -7.29
N GLU A 62 -18.25 -6.21 -8.59
CA GLU A 62 -18.76 -7.44 -9.20
C GLU A 62 -17.68 -8.51 -9.32
N GLY A 63 -16.43 -8.09 -9.52
CA GLY A 63 -15.26 -8.96 -9.56
C GLY A 63 -14.08 -8.37 -8.82
N THR A 64 -13.26 -9.22 -8.20
CA THR A 64 -12.03 -8.80 -7.51
C THR A 64 -10.80 -9.44 -8.13
N ALA A 65 -9.83 -8.62 -8.53
CA ALA A 65 -8.49 -9.07 -8.88
C ALA A 65 -7.59 -8.98 -7.63
N VAL A 66 -6.86 -10.05 -7.34
CA VAL A 66 -5.94 -10.11 -6.19
C VAL A 66 -4.50 -10.25 -6.65
N ASP A 67 -3.61 -9.47 -6.05
CA ASP A 67 -2.18 -9.49 -6.34
C ASP A 67 -1.36 -9.17 -5.08
N ALA A 68 -0.07 -9.51 -5.11
CA ALA A 68 0.86 -9.21 -4.03
C ALA A 68 2.16 -8.60 -4.56
N SER A 69 2.51 -7.46 -4.00
CA SER A 69 3.76 -6.76 -4.29
C SER A 69 4.74 -6.91 -3.15
N LEU A 70 5.99 -7.26 -3.48
CA LEU A 70 7.07 -7.34 -2.51
C LEU A 70 7.60 -5.93 -2.20
N ILE A 71 7.65 -5.60 -0.91
CA ILE A 71 8.25 -4.37 -0.38
C ILE A 71 9.60 -4.75 0.25
N ALA A 72 10.66 -4.61 -0.54
CA ALA A 72 12.01 -4.93 -0.08
C ALA A 72 12.54 -3.86 0.90
N ALA A 73 13.16 -4.33 1.96
CA ALA A 73 13.83 -3.51 2.96
C ALA A 73 15.33 -3.86 3.04
N PRO A 74 16.18 -2.95 3.51
CA PRO A 74 17.58 -3.25 3.79
C PRO A 74 17.70 -4.35 4.84
N SER A 75 18.46 -5.40 4.54
CA SER A 75 18.74 -6.50 5.49
C SER A 75 19.82 -6.17 6.51
N SER A 76 20.29 -4.91 6.54
CA SER A 76 21.37 -4.46 7.43
C SER A 76 20.94 -4.46 8.89
N THR A 77 21.86 -4.87 9.75
CA THR A 77 21.75 -4.75 11.22
C THR A 77 22.49 -3.53 11.78
N LYS A 78 22.94 -2.62 10.90
CA LYS A 78 23.65 -1.38 11.27
C LYS A 78 22.65 -0.29 11.71
N ASN A 79 21.83 -0.59 12.68
CA ASN A 79 20.92 0.34 13.33
C ASN A 79 21.23 0.41 14.84
N ASN A 80 20.55 1.29 15.58
CA ASN A 80 20.78 1.47 17.01
C ASN A 80 20.49 0.21 17.85
N THR A 81 19.65 -0.70 17.34
CA THR A 81 19.28 -1.94 18.04
C THR A 81 20.17 -3.13 17.66
N GLY A 82 20.95 -3.04 16.60
CA GLY A 82 21.77 -4.12 16.08
C GLY A 82 20.98 -5.33 15.55
N THR A 83 19.67 -5.19 15.38
CA THR A 83 18.75 -6.27 14.97
C THR A 83 17.98 -5.89 13.73
N ARG A 84 17.51 -6.90 12.99
CA ARG A 84 16.54 -6.70 11.90
C ARG A 84 15.16 -6.49 12.50
N ASP A 85 14.28 -5.85 11.71
CA ASP A 85 12.87 -5.71 12.06
C ASP A 85 12.24 -7.12 12.20
N PRO A 86 11.64 -7.43 13.36
CA PRO A 86 11.05 -8.75 13.63
C PRO A 86 9.79 -9.05 12.79
N GLU A 87 9.12 -8.03 12.26
CA GLU A 87 7.95 -8.20 11.40
C GLU A 87 8.33 -8.54 9.95
N MET A 88 9.60 -8.33 9.57
CA MET A 88 10.10 -8.57 8.22
C MET A 88 10.80 -9.93 8.12
N HIS A 89 10.54 -10.64 7.03
CA HIS A 89 11.15 -11.93 6.74
C HIS A 89 11.77 -12.00 5.34
N GLN A 90 12.57 -13.04 5.14
CA GLN A 90 13.16 -13.33 3.83
C GLN A 90 12.19 -14.14 2.97
N THR A 91 12.14 -13.81 1.69
CA THR A 91 11.44 -14.59 0.67
C THR A 91 12.31 -14.71 -0.57
N LYS A 92 12.05 -15.72 -1.39
CA LYS A 92 12.75 -15.94 -2.66
C LYS A 92 11.79 -15.71 -3.82
N LYS A 93 12.16 -14.84 -4.76
CA LYS A 93 11.43 -14.64 -6.02
C LYS A 93 12.38 -14.97 -7.18
N GLY A 94 12.09 -16.02 -7.92
CA GLY A 94 13.04 -16.58 -8.89
C GLY A 94 14.33 -17.04 -8.20
N ASN A 95 15.46 -16.55 -8.63
CA ASN A 95 16.77 -16.86 -8.05
C ASN A 95 17.29 -15.82 -7.05
N GLN A 96 16.49 -14.80 -6.72
CA GLN A 96 16.91 -13.71 -5.84
C GLN A 96 16.20 -13.77 -4.49
N TRP A 97 16.96 -13.52 -3.42
CA TRP A 97 16.45 -13.39 -2.07
C TRP A 97 16.15 -11.93 -1.75
N TYR A 98 15.00 -11.71 -1.10
CA TYR A 98 14.56 -10.42 -0.62
C TYR A 98 14.25 -10.50 0.87
N PHE A 99 14.50 -9.42 1.59
CA PHE A 99 14.09 -9.24 2.97
C PHE A 99 13.08 -8.10 3.02
N GLY A 100 11.97 -8.24 3.73
CA GLY A 100 10.96 -7.19 3.82
C GLY A 100 9.56 -7.70 4.12
N MET A 101 8.60 -7.01 3.54
CA MET A 101 7.16 -7.30 3.67
C MET A 101 6.52 -7.53 2.30
N LYS A 102 5.30 -8.02 2.30
CA LYS A 102 4.40 -8.04 1.14
C LYS A 102 3.20 -7.12 1.38
N CYS A 103 2.77 -6.47 0.32
CA CYS A 103 1.51 -5.75 0.24
C CYS A 103 0.58 -6.54 -0.68
N HIS A 104 -0.44 -7.12 -0.12
CA HIS A 104 -1.50 -7.80 -0.86
C HIS A 104 -2.63 -6.79 -1.11
N ILE A 105 -3.17 -6.76 -2.31
CA ILE A 105 -4.24 -5.85 -2.70
C ILE A 105 -5.42 -6.61 -3.29
N GLY A 106 -6.63 -6.17 -2.95
CA GLY A 106 -7.86 -6.50 -3.65
C GLY A 106 -8.30 -5.30 -4.49
N VAL A 107 -8.50 -5.52 -5.77
CA VAL A 107 -8.79 -4.49 -6.77
C VAL A 107 -10.11 -4.84 -7.44
N ASP A 108 -11.01 -3.88 -7.53
CA ASP A 108 -12.22 -4.00 -8.34
C ASP A 108 -11.82 -4.22 -9.81
N ALA A 109 -12.21 -5.37 -10.36
CA ALA A 109 -11.78 -5.82 -11.69
C ALA A 109 -12.24 -4.89 -12.81
N ASP A 110 -13.36 -4.19 -12.64
CA ASP A 110 -13.93 -3.31 -13.65
C ASP A 110 -13.32 -1.91 -13.61
N SER A 111 -13.23 -1.32 -12.42
CA SER A 111 -12.75 0.06 -12.27
C SER A 111 -11.22 0.17 -12.09
N GLY A 112 -10.55 -0.92 -11.71
CA GLY A 112 -9.13 -0.93 -11.36
C GLY A 112 -8.82 -0.24 -10.02
N LEU A 113 -9.84 0.05 -9.21
CA LEU A 113 -9.68 0.74 -7.93
C LEU A 113 -9.40 -0.24 -6.81
N VAL A 114 -8.41 0.08 -5.98
CA VAL A 114 -8.04 -0.74 -4.81
C VAL A 114 -9.08 -0.55 -3.71
N HIS A 115 -9.72 -1.66 -3.30
CA HIS A 115 -10.68 -1.65 -2.19
C HIS A 115 -10.14 -2.25 -0.89
N THR A 116 -9.15 -3.15 -0.97
CA THR A 116 -8.57 -3.82 0.20
C THR A 116 -7.05 -3.85 0.11
N VAL A 117 -6.39 -3.63 1.24
CA VAL A 117 -4.92 -3.72 1.37
C VAL A 117 -4.59 -4.49 2.63
N VAL A 118 -3.74 -5.51 2.51
CA VAL A 118 -3.24 -6.30 3.64
C VAL A 118 -1.71 -6.35 3.60
N GLY A 119 -1.06 -5.94 4.68
CA GLY A 119 0.38 -6.06 4.86
C GLY A 119 0.74 -7.35 5.59
N THR A 120 1.76 -8.07 5.09
CA THR A 120 2.30 -9.25 5.76
C THR A 120 3.81 -9.28 5.67
N SER A 121 4.45 -10.14 6.46
CA SER A 121 5.87 -10.46 6.24
C SER A 121 6.08 -11.12 4.87
N ALA A 122 7.25 -10.91 4.26
CA ALA A 122 7.51 -11.32 2.88
C ALA A 122 7.42 -12.84 2.62
N ASN A 123 7.54 -13.69 3.65
CA ASN A 123 7.46 -15.15 3.54
C ASN A 123 6.03 -15.71 3.56
N VAL A 124 5.02 -14.87 3.81
CA VAL A 124 3.61 -15.32 3.78
C VAL A 124 3.21 -15.63 2.35
N ASN A 125 2.52 -16.76 2.15
CA ASN A 125 2.05 -17.19 0.84
C ASN A 125 0.81 -16.36 0.42
N ASP A 126 0.80 -15.88 -0.83
CA ASP A 126 -0.22 -14.99 -1.36
C ASP A 126 -1.61 -15.65 -1.35
N VAL A 127 -1.70 -16.93 -1.68
CA VAL A 127 -2.95 -17.70 -1.67
C VAL A 127 -3.62 -17.70 -0.28
N THR A 128 -2.82 -17.69 0.80
CA THR A 128 -3.37 -17.69 2.16
C THR A 128 -4.05 -16.36 2.54
N GLN A 129 -3.76 -15.29 1.80
CA GLN A 129 -4.34 -13.96 2.03
C GLN A 129 -5.54 -13.67 1.12
N ALA A 130 -5.81 -14.48 0.12
CA ALA A 130 -6.88 -14.24 -0.85
C ALA A 130 -8.25 -13.99 -0.18
N HIS A 131 -8.58 -14.78 0.86
CA HIS A 131 -9.84 -14.62 1.59
C HIS A 131 -9.99 -13.27 2.32
N ALA A 132 -8.87 -12.62 2.67
CA ALA A 132 -8.87 -11.31 3.32
C ALA A 132 -8.96 -10.14 2.33
N LEU A 133 -8.78 -10.43 1.03
CA LEU A 133 -8.78 -9.43 -0.04
C LEU A 133 -10.13 -9.32 -0.74
N VAL A 134 -11.00 -10.31 -0.57
CA VAL A 134 -12.35 -10.33 -1.12
C VAL A 134 -13.35 -9.76 -0.11
N HIS A 135 -14.46 -9.19 -0.59
CA HIS A 135 -15.54 -8.66 0.25
C HIS A 135 -16.73 -9.64 0.40
N GLY A 136 -16.72 -10.77 -0.34
CA GLY A 136 -17.68 -11.87 -0.18
C GLY A 136 -18.95 -11.75 -1.04
N GLU A 137 -19.06 -10.70 -1.85
CA GLU A 137 -20.18 -10.48 -2.78
C GLU A 137 -19.73 -10.57 -4.24
N GLU A 138 -18.49 -10.98 -4.49
CA GLU A 138 -17.91 -11.12 -5.82
C GLU A 138 -18.56 -12.27 -6.60
N ALA A 139 -18.91 -12.01 -7.88
CA ALA A 139 -19.24 -13.04 -8.83
C ALA A 139 -17.99 -13.81 -9.31
N ASP A 140 -16.88 -13.08 -9.47
CA ASP A 140 -15.63 -13.61 -9.99
C ASP A 140 -14.41 -13.11 -9.17
N VAL A 141 -13.42 -13.99 -8.99
CA VAL A 141 -12.13 -13.64 -8.36
C VAL A 141 -11.00 -14.01 -9.33
N PHE A 142 -10.18 -13.04 -9.65
CA PHE A 142 -9.05 -13.17 -10.57
C PHE A 142 -7.74 -13.16 -9.78
N ALA A 143 -6.88 -14.14 -10.00
CA ALA A 143 -5.55 -14.21 -9.39
C ALA A 143 -4.53 -14.66 -10.42
N ASP A 144 -3.27 -14.24 -10.25
CA ASP A 144 -2.17 -14.79 -11.04
C ASP A 144 -1.90 -16.24 -10.61
N ALA A 145 -1.61 -17.11 -11.59
CA ALA A 145 -1.13 -18.46 -11.33
C ALA A 145 0.37 -18.37 -10.98
N GLY A 146 0.67 -18.18 -9.71
CA GLY A 146 2.02 -18.06 -9.17
C GLY A 146 2.94 -19.28 -9.40
#